data_ba1b5b5b32a3ccbff3029e5efb8bd410
#
_entry.id   ba1b5b5b32a3ccbff3029e5efb8bd410
#
_cell.length_a   1.000
_cell.length_b   1.000
_cell.length_c   1.000
_cell.angle_alpha   90.00
_cell.angle_beta   90.00
_cell.angle_gamma   90.00
#
_symmetry.space_group_name_H-M   'P 1'
#
loop_
_entity.id
_entity.type
_entity.pdbx_description
1 polymer ?
#
loop_
_entity_poly.entity_id
_entity_poly.type
_entity_poly.pdbx_seq_one_letter_code
_entity_poly.pdbx_strand_id
1 'polypeptide(L)'
;MAVVLSERAERVEIGREQQIQPQPRSTGRRASLSSGIGRAARSIGQVFLFAVFGLYGALMSTLVVPVYSVFVRDRVRRAHGIRRLMYHITRTYIGAMRVLRLIDLEVSGIDRVPSPGSLIVANHPSLIDALLLLGHVKDGVVVAKRSLQVNPFTWGGIRGANYVVNADPQSLIDECRARIAAGETLVLFPECTRTADDGVVRLRRGAAHIAVRSRCTLLPVTIEFSEPLLTKNSRWWLAPKVRPSVRVRGHAAIDPGQFLKDDCSVSLAARRLTEHLREFYSDKLKVMEPPRRGPT
;
A
#
# COMPACT_ATOMS: atom_id res chain seq x y z
N MET A 1 -17.94 72.04 14.67
CA MET A 1 -17.84 72.67 13.34
C MET A 1 -17.67 71.52 12.39
N ALA A 2 -18.66 70.85 12.03
CA ALA A 2 -19.54 71.00 10.89
C ALA A 2 -18.79 71.00 9.57
N VAL A 3 -18.99 69.95 8.80
CA VAL A 3 -19.21 69.88 7.37
C VAL A 3 -19.27 68.40 7.03
N VAL A 4 -20.38 67.74 6.91
CA VAL A 4 -21.49 67.69 5.94
C VAL A 4 -20.98 67.47 4.50
N LEU A 5 -21.52 66.39 3.93
CA LEU A 5 -21.87 66.13 2.53
C LEU A 5 -20.88 65.27 1.76
N SER A 6 -21.29 64.40 0.94
CA SER A 6 -22.50 64.30 0.09
C SER A 6 -22.61 62.92 -0.48
N GLU A 7 -23.82 62.39 -0.42
CA GLU A 7 -24.29 61.27 -1.26
C GLU A 7 -24.10 61.57 -2.74
N ARG A 8 -23.52 60.61 -3.44
CA ARG A 8 -23.82 60.39 -4.84
C ARG A 8 -24.02 58.94 -5.11
N ALA A 9 -25.25 58.56 -5.19
CA ALA A 9 -25.69 57.25 -5.69
C ALA A 9 -25.37 57.18 -7.17
N GLU A 10 -24.40 56.38 -7.53
CA GLU A 10 -24.27 55.87 -8.90
C GLU A 10 -24.99 54.50 -8.98
N ARG A 11 -26.13 54.52 -9.63
CA ARG A 11 -26.84 53.31 -10.07
C ARG A 11 -25.93 52.62 -11.12
N VAL A 12 -25.32 51.52 -10.75
CA VAL A 12 -24.83 50.58 -11.72
C VAL A 12 -25.97 49.64 -12.09
N GLU A 13 -26.38 49.70 -13.36
CA GLU A 13 -27.36 48.78 -13.96
C GLU A 13 -26.92 47.34 -13.77
N ILE A 14 -27.73 46.61 -13.01
CA ILE A 14 -27.59 45.15 -12.88
C ILE A 14 -28.09 44.57 -14.21
N GLY A 15 -27.08 44.21 -15.03
CA GLY A 15 -27.29 43.44 -16.25
C GLY A 15 -27.99 42.13 -15.92
N ARG A 16 -29.05 41.85 -16.66
CA ARG A 16 -29.88 40.63 -16.62
C ARG A 16 -28.98 39.38 -16.57
N GLU A 17 -28.97 38.71 -15.41
CA GLU A 17 -28.56 37.30 -15.37
C GLU A 17 -29.48 36.48 -16.23
N GLN A 18 -28.96 36.06 -17.38
CA GLN A 18 -29.59 35.00 -18.16
C GLN A 18 -29.56 33.72 -17.33
N GLN A 19 -30.71 33.31 -16.82
CA GLN A 19 -30.92 31.98 -16.26
C GLN A 19 -30.62 30.96 -17.37
N ILE A 20 -29.44 30.35 -17.29
CA ILE A 20 -29.09 29.16 -18.08
C ILE A 20 -29.92 28.02 -17.48
N GLN A 21 -31.03 27.71 -18.08
CA GLN A 21 -31.80 26.50 -17.77
C GLN A 21 -30.91 25.28 -18.04
N PRO A 22 -30.72 24.36 -17.07
CA PRO A 22 -30.00 23.12 -17.33
C PRO A 22 -30.84 22.27 -18.29
N GLN A 23 -30.32 22.08 -19.52
CA GLN A 23 -30.90 21.13 -20.46
C GLN A 23 -30.92 19.71 -19.85
N PRO A 24 -32.01 18.94 -20.01
CA PRO A 24 -32.10 17.57 -19.50
C PRO A 24 -31.07 16.71 -20.27
N ARG A 25 -30.08 16.22 -19.53
CA ARG A 25 -29.08 15.26 -20.04
C ARG A 25 -29.75 13.91 -20.34
N SER A 26 -30.16 13.69 -21.57
CA SER A 26 -30.69 12.41 -22.08
C SER A 26 -29.62 11.31 -22.27
N THR A 27 -28.47 11.38 -21.58
CA THR A 27 -27.34 10.45 -21.73
C THR A 27 -27.28 9.35 -20.67
N GLY A 28 -28.20 9.29 -19.70
CA GLY A 28 -28.08 8.42 -18.53
C GLY A 28 -28.13 6.90 -18.81
N ARG A 29 -28.86 6.47 -19.82
CA ARG A 29 -29.13 5.04 -20.04
C ARG A 29 -27.98 4.33 -20.82
N ARG A 30 -27.38 4.99 -21.80
CA ARG A 30 -26.23 4.45 -22.57
C ARG A 30 -24.95 4.44 -21.73
N ALA A 31 -24.73 5.46 -20.91
CA ALA A 31 -23.60 5.52 -19.97
C ALA A 31 -23.68 4.43 -18.88
N SER A 32 -24.88 4.09 -18.43
CA SER A 32 -25.11 3.02 -17.44
C SER A 32 -24.79 1.62 -17.99
N LEU A 33 -25.19 1.32 -19.22
CA LEU A 33 -24.92 0.03 -19.87
C LEU A 33 -23.43 -0.16 -20.16
N SER A 34 -22.75 0.85 -20.71
CA SER A 34 -21.31 0.79 -20.98
C SER A 34 -20.47 0.66 -19.69
N SER A 35 -20.89 1.28 -18.60
CA SER A 35 -20.25 1.12 -17.29
C SER A 35 -20.44 -0.27 -16.69
N GLY A 36 -21.60 -0.88 -16.91
CA GLY A 36 -21.90 -2.26 -16.50
C GLY A 36 -21.05 -3.29 -17.23
N ILE A 37 -20.97 -3.21 -18.55
CA ILE A 37 -20.12 -4.10 -19.38
C ILE A 37 -18.65 -3.94 -19.01
N GLY A 38 -18.16 -2.72 -18.84
CA GLY A 38 -16.79 -2.46 -18.43
C GLY A 38 -16.46 -3.02 -17.04
N ARG A 39 -17.42 -2.99 -16.10
CA ARG A 39 -17.27 -3.62 -14.78
C ARG A 39 -17.23 -5.14 -14.86
N ALA A 40 -18.12 -5.74 -15.66
CA ALA A 40 -18.15 -7.20 -15.87
C ALA A 40 -16.83 -7.70 -16.45
N ALA A 41 -16.31 -7.03 -17.51
CA ALA A 41 -15.02 -7.38 -18.10
C ALA A 41 -13.87 -7.28 -17.09
N ARG A 42 -13.83 -6.22 -16.26
CA ARG A 42 -12.82 -6.09 -15.20
C ARG A 42 -12.98 -7.18 -14.12
N SER A 43 -14.20 -7.55 -13.76
CA SER A 43 -14.44 -8.64 -12.80
C SER A 43 -13.94 -9.98 -13.33
N ILE A 44 -14.19 -10.29 -14.59
CA ILE A 44 -13.66 -11.48 -15.27
C ILE A 44 -12.12 -11.46 -15.26
N GLY A 45 -11.52 -10.34 -15.65
CA GLY A 45 -10.06 -10.17 -15.62
C GLY A 45 -9.48 -10.33 -14.20
N GLN A 46 -10.16 -9.81 -13.19
CA GLN A 46 -9.76 -9.95 -11.78
C GLN A 46 -9.81 -11.42 -11.33
N VAL A 47 -10.89 -12.13 -11.62
CA VAL A 47 -11.02 -13.59 -11.30
C VAL A 47 -9.95 -14.39 -12.03
N PHE A 48 -9.72 -14.10 -13.31
CA PHE A 48 -8.66 -14.74 -14.10
C PHE A 48 -7.28 -14.53 -13.45
N LEU A 49 -6.93 -13.30 -13.07
CA LEU A 49 -5.64 -13.04 -12.40
C LEU A 49 -5.54 -13.70 -11.03
N PHE A 50 -6.64 -13.83 -10.28
CA PHE A 50 -6.63 -14.59 -9.03
C PHE A 50 -6.37 -16.09 -9.28
N ALA A 51 -6.96 -16.67 -10.34
CA ALA A 51 -6.69 -18.06 -10.73
C ALA A 51 -5.23 -18.25 -11.14
N VAL A 52 -4.67 -17.32 -11.93
CA VAL A 52 -3.25 -17.30 -12.32
C VAL A 52 -2.35 -17.19 -11.08
N PHE A 53 -2.68 -16.31 -10.13
CA PHE A 53 -1.94 -16.17 -8.88
C PHE A 53 -1.97 -17.47 -8.04
N GLY A 54 -3.14 -18.10 -7.93
CA GLY A 54 -3.31 -19.39 -7.25
C GLY A 54 -2.49 -20.52 -7.90
N LEU A 55 -2.57 -20.63 -9.23
CA LEU A 55 -1.76 -21.60 -10.00
C LEU A 55 -0.26 -21.37 -9.82
N TYR A 56 0.16 -20.11 -9.92
CA TYR A 56 1.54 -19.73 -9.68
C TYR A 56 2.00 -20.10 -8.25
N GLY A 57 1.19 -19.78 -7.24
CA GLY A 57 1.49 -20.16 -5.86
C GLY A 57 1.60 -21.68 -5.64
N ALA A 58 0.72 -22.45 -6.28
CA ALA A 58 0.79 -23.92 -6.28
C ALA A 58 2.09 -24.41 -6.95
N LEU A 59 2.43 -23.89 -8.13
CA LEU A 59 3.69 -24.24 -8.83
C LEU A 59 4.93 -23.87 -8.01
N MET A 60 4.92 -22.70 -7.37
CA MET A 60 6.00 -22.29 -6.46
C MET A 60 6.17 -23.29 -5.30
N SER A 61 5.07 -23.76 -4.73
CA SER A 61 5.09 -24.65 -3.56
C SER A 61 5.48 -26.08 -3.92
N THR A 62 4.99 -26.61 -5.05
CA THR A 62 5.14 -28.04 -5.40
C THR A 62 6.31 -28.32 -6.33
N LEU A 63 6.71 -27.35 -7.15
CA LEU A 63 7.71 -27.57 -8.18
C LEU A 63 8.93 -26.64 -8.02
N VAL A 64 8.72 -25.32 -8.10
CA VAL A 64 9.84 -24.37 -8.24
C VAL A 64 10.73 -24.38 -7.01
N VAL A 65 10.19 -24.23 -5.81
CA VAL A 65 10.96 -24.17 -4.57
C VAL A 65 11.62 -25.52 -4.25
N PRO A 66 10.93 -26.67 -4.33
CA PRO A 66 11.58 -27.99 -4.16
C PRO A 66 12.72 -28.22 -5.14
N VAL A 67 12.46 -28.08 -6.45
CA VAL A 67 13.48 -28.30 -7.49
C VAL A 67 14.68 -27.36 -7.29
N TYR A 68 14.42 -26.05 -7.10
CA TYR A 68 15.49 -25.08 -6.88
C TYR A 68 16.33 -25.39 -5.61
N SER A 69 15.68 -25.99 -4.58
CA SER A 69 16.36 -26.39 -3.34
C SER A 69 17.32 -27.57 -3.52
N VAL A 70 17.11 -28.42 -4.51
CA VAL A 70 18.03 -29.50 -4.86
C VAL A 70 19.33 -28.95 -5.44
N PHE A 71 19.22 -27.97 -6.35
CA PHE A 71 20.36 -27.39 -7.03
C PHE A 71 21.08 -26.31 -6.19
N VAL A 72 20.34 -25.54 -5.40
CA VAL A 72 20.87 -24.46 -4.56
C VAL A 72 20.70 -24.82 -3.09
N ARG A 73 21.69 -25.50 -2.52
CA ARG A 73 21.66 -25.98 -1.13
C ARG A 73 21.87 -24.86 -0.11
N ASP A 74 22.63 -23.84 -0.47
CA ASP A 74 22.82 -22.66 0.39
C ASP A 74 21.50 -21.90 0.56
N ARG A 75 21.08 -21.75 1.82
CA ARG A 75 19.77 -21.13 2.16
C ARG A 75 19.73 -19.65 1.79
N VAL A 76 20.83 -18.92 1.95
CA VAL A 76 20.90 -17.48 1.68
C VAL A 76 20.82 -17.22 0.18
N ARG A 77 21.64 -17.91 -0.60
CA ARG A 77 21.63 -17.83 -2.08
C ARG A 77 20.27 -18.23 -2.65
N ARG A 78 19.68 -19.29 -2.09
CA ARG A 78 18.34 -19.74 -2.49
C ARG A 78 17.28 -18.67 -2.21
N ALA A 79 17.27 -18.08 -1.03
CA ALA A 79 16.31 -17.04 -0.67
C ALA A 79 16.42 -15.81 -1.60
N HIS A 80 17.63 -15.36 -1.89
CA HIS A 80 17.87 -14.28 -2.84
C HIS A 80 17.39 -14.63 -4.27
N GLY A 81 17.64 -15.85 -4.73
CA GLY A 81 17.16 -16.31 -6.04
C GLY A 81 15.64 -16.33 -6.13
N ILE A 82 14.95 -16.87 -5.11
CA ILE A 82 13.49 -16.88 -5.04
C ILE A 82 12.90 -15.47 -4.92
N ARG A 83 13.49 -14.59 -4.11
CA ARG A 83 13.04 -13.19 -4.00
C ARG A 83 13.18 -12.44 -5.33
N ARG A 84 14.28 -12.66 -6.05
CA ARG A 84 14.47 -12.11 -7.40
C ARG A 84 13.41 -12.62 -8.38
N LEU A 85 13.11 -13.91 -8.35
CA LEU A 85 12.04 -14.50 -9.14
C LEU A 85 10.69 -13.87 -8.79
N MET A 86 10.36 -13.76 -7.51
CA MET A 86 9.14 -13.13 -7.03
C MET A 86 9.03 -11.67 -7.44
N TYR A 87 10.12 -10.92 -7.40
CA TYR A 87 10.17 -9.55 -7.91
C TYR A 87 9.73 -9.46 -9.37
N HIS A 88 10.26 -10.31 -10.25
CA HIS A 88 9.88 -10.30 -11.66
C HIS A 88 8.43 -10.73 -11.88
N ILE A 89 7.99 -11.74 -11.16
CA ILE A 89 6.61 -12.24 -11.28
C ILE A 89 5.59 -11.22 -10.77
N THR A 90 5.84 -10.60 -9.64
CA THR A 90 4.94 -9.55 -9.13
C THR A 90 4.90 -8.33 -10.07
N ARG A 91 6.02 -7.95 -10.68
CA ARG A 91 6.03 -6.90 -11.73
C ARG A 91 5.18 -7.29 -12.94
N THR A 92 5.33 -8.53 -13.43
CA THR A 92 4.54 -9.04 -14.55
C THR A 92 3.06 -9.08 -14.18
N TYR A 93 2.71 -9.54 -12.98
CA TYR A 93 1.35 -9.57 -12.47
C TYR A 93 0.72 -8.16 -12.40
N ILE A 94 1.46 -7.18 -11.87
CA ILE A 94 1.03 -5.77 -11.83
C ILE A 94 0.88 -5.22 -13.26
N GLY A 95 1.81 -5.55 -14.16
CA GLY A 95 1.73 -5.22 -15.58
C GLY A 95 0.45 -5.77 -16.22
N ALA A 96 0.11 -7.03 -15.95
CA ALA A 96 -1.13 -7.64 -16.42
C ALA A 96 -2.38 -6.94 -15.86
N MET A 97 -2.38 -6.54 -14.57
CA MET A 97 -3.48 -5.75 -14.00
C MET A 97 -3.68 -4.42 -14.74
N ARG A 98 -2.59 -3.76 -15.16
CA ARG A 98 -2.66 -2.51 -15.94
C ARG A 98 -3.19 -2.74 -17.36
N VAL A 99 -2.68 -3.77 -18.06
CA VAL A 99 -3.13 -4.15 -19.43
C VAL A 99 -4.61 -4.51 -19.44
N LEU A 100 -5.07 -5.29 -18.45
CA LEU A 100 -6.47 -5.64 -18.27
C LEU A 100 -7.33 -4.49 -17.72
N ARG A 101 -6.76 -3.30 -17.57
CA ARG A 101 -7.44 -2.10 -17.06
C ARG A 101 -8.10 -2.29 -15.68
N LEU A 102 -7.53 -3.14 -14.83
CA LEU A 102 -8.00 -3.35 -13.47
C LEU A 102 -7.57 -2.22 -12.55
N ILE A 103 -6.39 -1.68 -12.77
CA ILE A 103 -5.83 -0.54 -12.02
C ILE A 103 -5.12 0.43 -12.97
N ASP A 104 -4.99 1.65 -12.50
CA ASP A 104 -4.06 2.66 -13.00
C ASP A 104 -3.02 2.94 -11.93
N LEU A 105 -1.74 2.66 -12.20
CA LEU A 105 -0.71 2.65 -11.18
C LEU A 105 0.33 3.74 -11.41
N GLU A 106 0.52 4.57 -10.40
CA GLU A 106 1.60 5.55 -10.27
C GLU A 106 2.49 5.16 -9.09
N VAL A 107 3.80 5.05 -9.33
CA VAL A 107 4.79 4.73 -8.29
C VAL A 107 5.88 5.78 -8.30
N SER A 108 6.22 6.30 -7.13
CA SER A 108 7.26 7.32 -6.97
C SER A 108 7.98 7.17 -5.63
N GLY A 109 9.27 7.54 -5.58
CA GLY A 109 10.06 7.63 -4.36
C GLY A 109 10.41 6.30 -3.68
N ILE A 110 10.03 5.13 -4.24
CA ILE A 110 10.44 3.82 -3.71
C ILE A 110 11.90 3.51 -4.06
N ASP A 111 12.42 4.09 -5.12
CA ASP A 111 13.84 4.07 -5.50
C ASP A 111 14.77 4.71 -4.45
N ARG A 112 14.20 5.52 -3.57
CA ARG A 112 14.90 6.16 -2.45
C ARG A 112 15.11 5.26 -1.24
N VAL A 113 14.82 3.96 -1.34
CA VAL A 113 15.08 3.02 -0.25
C VAL A 113 16.56 3.10 0.12
N PRO A 114 16.88 3.57 1.33
CA PRO A 114 18.26 3.60 1.77
C PRO A 114 18.75 2.16 1.84
N SER A 115 19.83 1.87 1.16
CA SER A 115 20.43 0.54 1.16
C SER A 115 21.66 0.54 2.07
N PRO A 116 22.10 -0.59 2.54
CA PRO A 116 21.41 -1.82 2.91
C PRO A 116 20.91 -1.79 4.37
N GLY A 117 20.02 -2.69 4.74
CA GLY A 117 19.56 -2.78 6.13
C GLY A 117 18.52 -1.73 6.52
N SER A 118 17.49 -1.53 5.68
CA SER A 118 16.43 -0.54 5.92
C SER A 118 15.08 -1.19 6.19
N LEU A 119 14.16 -0.42 6.76
CA LEU A 119 12.79 -0.82 7.04
C LEU A 119 11.81 0.04 6.24
N ILE A 120 11.06 -0.58 5.34
CA ILE A 120 9.94 0.04 4.65
C ILE A 120 8.68 -0.21 5.48
N VAL A 121 7.98 0.87 5.79
CA VAL A 121 6.71 0.82 6.54
C VAL A 121 5.62 1.41 5.66
N ALA A 122 4.54 0.64 5.43
CA ALA A 122 3.44 1.07 4.57
C ALA A 122 2.08 0.85 5.24
N ASN A 123 1.08 1.70 4.91
CA ASN A 123 -0.32 1.40 5.21
C ASN A 123 -0.82 0.24 4.32
N HIS A 124 -1.92 -0.40 4.70
CA HIS A 124 -2.37 -1.66 4.07
C HIS A 124 -3.86 -1.63 3.66
N PRO A 125 -4.27 -0.78 2.71
CA PRO A 125 -5.66 -0.67 2.29
C PRO A 125 -6.17 -1.90 1.50
N SER A 126 -5.30 -2.61 0.77
CA SER A 126 -5.70 -3.64 -0.19
C SER A 126 -4.93 -4.95 -0.02
N LEU A 127 -5.49 -6.04 -0.52
CA LEU A 127 -4.81 -7.35 -0.56
C LEU A 127 -3.55 -7.35 -1.45
N ILE A 128 -3.48 -6.48 -2.46
CA ILE A 128 -2.36 -6.44 -3.41
C ILE A 128 -1.19 -5.57 -2.97
N ASP A 129 -1.26 -4.89 -1.83
CA ASP A 129 -0.24 -3.93 -1.41
C ASP A 129 1.15 -4.57 -1.27
N ALA A 130 1.21 -5.78 -0.72
CA ALA A 130 2.46 -6.53 -0.63
C ALA A 130 3.04 -6.83 -2.03
N LEU A 131 2.19 -7.14 -3.01
CA LEU A 131 2.63 -7.35 -4.40
C LEU A 131 3.11 -6.04 -5.03
N LEU A 132 2.41 -4.92 -4.77
CA LEU A 132 2.84 -3.60 -5.24
C LEU A 132 4.24 -3.25 -4.74
N LEU A 133 4.52 -3.49 -3.46
CA LEU A 133 5.85 -3.23 -2.90
C LEU A 133 6.90 -4.22 -3.41
N LEU A 134 6.59 -5.53 -3.40
CA LEU A 134 7.51 -6.57 -3.90
C LEU A 134 7.88 -6.42 -5.36
N GLY A 135 6.97 -5.89 -6.19
CA GLY A 135 7.24 -5.58 -7.59
C GLY A 135 8.12 -4.34 -7.81
N HIS A 136 8.43 -3.57 -6.76
CA HIS A 136 9.24 -2.35 -6.84
C HIS A 136 10.45 -2.36 -5.89
N VAL A 137 10.44 -3.18 -4.83
CA VAL A 137 11.57 -3.35 -3.91
C VAL A 137 12.32 -4.64 -4.28
N LYS A 138 13.44 -4.47 -4.97
CA LYS A 138 14.27 -5.60 -5.38
C LYS A 138 14.86 -6.30 -4.15
N ASP A 139 14.69 -7.63 -4.09
CA ASP A 139 15.16 -8.46 -2.98
C ASP A 139 14.55 -8.12 -1.60
N GLY A 140 13.39 -7.46 -1.57
CA GLY A 140 12.69 -7.11 -0.34
C GLY A 140 12.21 -8.33 0.45
N VAL A 141 12.31 -8.26 1.77
CA VAL A 141 11.85 -9.29 2.71
C VAL A 141 10.56 -8.81 3.37
N VAL A 142 9.46 -9.50 3.11
CA VAL A 142 8.16 -9.14 3.73
C VAL A 142 8.01 -9.80 5.09
N VAL A 143 7.48 -9.03 6.05
CA VAL A 143 6.98 -9.57 7.31
C VAL A 143 5.57 -10.11 7.08
N ALA A 144 5.47 -11.42 6.94
CA ALA A 144 4.24 -12.11 6.57
C ALA A 144 3.44 -12.58 7.79
N LYS A 145 2.11 -12.61 7.66
CA LYS A 145 1.24 -13.19 8.69
C LYS A 145 1.40 -14.72 8.73
N ARG A 146 1.39 -15.32 9.93
CA ARG A 146 1.53 -16.76 10.13
C ARG A 146 0.54 -17.60 9.30
N SER A 147 -0.69 -17.14 9.13
CA SER A 147 -1.70 -17.86 8.32
C SER A 147 -1.32 -18.01 6.84
N LEU A 148 -0.48 -17.14 6.30
CA LEU A 148 0.01 -17.25 4.92
C LEU A 148 1.08 -18.33 4.77
N GLN A 149 1.77 -18.71 5.87
CA GLN A 149 2.77 -19.77 5.88
C GLN A 149 2.16 -21.17 5.77
N VAL A 150 0.91 -21.33 6.15
CA VAL A 150 0.18 -22.61 6.07
C VAL A 150 -0.76 -22.69 4.86
N ASN A 151 -0.94 -21.59 4.14
CA ASN A 151 -1.76 -21.57 2.94
C ASN A 151 -0.98 -22.18 1.75
N PRO A 152 -1.49 -23.23 1.06
CA PRO A 152 -0.79 -23.92 -0.02
C PRO A 152 -0.41 -23.01 -1.20
N PHE A 153 -1.18 -21.94 -1.44
CA PHE A 153 -0.92 -20.99 -2.52
C PHE A 153 0.14 -19.93 -2.20
N THR A 154 0.55 -19.80 -0.94
CA THR A 154 1.55 -18.79 -0.53
C THR A 154 2.75 -19.39 0.19
N TRP A 155 2.58 -20.61 0.73
CA TRP A 155 3.58 -21.33 1.51
C TRP A 155 4.94 -21.42 0.82
N GLY A 156 4.99 -21.87 -0.44
CA GLY A 156 6.24 -22.05 -1.18
C GLY A 156 6.98 -20.74 -1.36
N GLY A 157 6.26 -19.67 -1.75
CA GLY A 157 6.84 -18.35 -1.89
C GLY A 157 7.41 -17.82 -0.58
N ILE A 158 6.67 -17.91 0.52
CA ILE A 158 7.07 -17.42 1.84
C ILE A 158 8.30 -18.18 2.37
N ARG A 159 8.28 -19.52 2.32
CA ARG A 159 9.40 -20.34 2.78
C ARG A 159 10.61 -20.25 1.86
N GLY A 160 10.39 -20.31 0.55
CA GLY A 160 11.44 -20.24 -0.45
C GLY A 160 12.18 -18.90 -0.43
N ALA A 161 11.44 -17.79 -0.31
CA ALA A 161 11.98 -16.44 -0.16
C ALA A 161 12.57 -16.18 1.23
N ASN A 162 12.40 -17.10 2.18
CA ASN A 162 12.81 -16.95 3.57
C ASN A 162 12.28 -15.64 4.20
N TYR A 163 10.96 -15.37 4.00
CA TYR A 163 10.30 -14.20 4.58
C TYR A 163 10.14 -14.36 6.09
N VAL A 164 10.17 -13.23 6.80
CA VAL A 164 9.94 -13.20 8.24
C VAL A 164 8.48 -13.50 8.52
N VAL A 165 8.20 -14.38 9.48
CA VAL A 165 6.83 -14.77 9.85
C VAL A 165 6.48 -14.23 11.22
N ASN A 166 5.40 -13.44 11.28
CA ASN A 166 4.88 -12.90 12.54
C ASN A 166 4.20 -14.00 13.35
N ALA A 167 4.96 -14.69 14.20
CA ALA A 167 4.48 -15.74 15.08
C ALA A 167 4.37 -15.27 16.53
N ASP A 168 5.42 -14.64 17.06
CA ASP A 168 5.55 -14.12 18.42
C ASP A 168 6.18 -12.72 18.37
N PRO A 169 5.68 -11.75 19.17
CA PRO A 169 6.15 -10.36 19.09
C PRO A 169 7.63 -10.16 19.40
N GLN A 170 8.18 -10.90 20.36
CA GLN A 170 9.59 -10.71 20.76
C GLN A 170 10.52 -11.36 19.74
N SER A 171 10.28 -12.61 19.38
CA SER A 171 11.06 -13.32 18.35
C SER A 171 11.00 -12.61 17.00
N LEU A 172 9.85 -12.00 16.64
CA LEU A 172 9.72 -11.19 15.45
C LEU A 172 10.69 -10.01 15.43
N ILE A 173 10.76 -9.26 16.54
CA ILE A 173 11.65 -8.10 16.65
C ILE A 173 13.11 -8.54 16.50
N ASP A 174 13.50 -9.63 17.16
CA ASP A 174 14.88 -10.12 17.15
C ASP A 174 15.26 -10.67 15.76
N GLU A 175 14.35 -11.39 15.09
CA GLU A 175 14.56 -11.84 13.71
C GLU A 175 14.69 -10.66 12.75
N CYS A 176 13.79 -9.67 12.82
CA CYS A 176 13.87 -8.48 11.98
C CYS A 176 15.19 -7.72 12.18
N ARG A 177 15.66 -7.60 13.43
CA ARG A 177 16.96 -6.98 13.75
C ARG A 177 18.12 -7.73 13.09
N ALA A 178 18.13 -9.05 13.22
CA ALA A 178 19.18 -9.90 12.60
C ALA A 178 19.20 -9.72 11.07
N ARG A 179 18.03 -9.67 10.44
CA ARG A 179 17.90 -9.45 8.99
C ARG A 179 18.41 -8.07 8.55
N ILE A 180 18.03 -7.03 9.28
CA ILE A 180 18.49 -5.66 9.04
C ILE A 180 20.00 -5.57 9.21
N ALA A 181 20.57 -6.18 10.25
CA ALA A 181 22.01 -6.24 10.48
C ALA A 181 22.76 -6.99 9.36
N ALA A 182 22.10 -7.98 8.73
CA ALA A 182 22.61 -8.68 7.56
C ALA A 182 22.47 -7.87 6.25
N GLY A 183 21.97 -6.62 6.31
CA GLY A 183 21.80 -5.75 5.15
C GLY A 183 20.52 -5.97 4.36
N GLU A 184 19.56 -6.77 4.84
CA GLU A 184 18.31 -7.02 4.14
C GLU A 184 17.32 -5.85 4.32
N THR A 185 16.60 -5.50 3.26
CA THR A 185 15.51 -4.50 3.31
C THR A 185 14.20 -5.19 3.69
N LEU A 186 13.63 -4.79 4.83
CA LEU A 186 12.36 -5.33 5.29
C LEU A 186 11.18 -4.48 4.82
N VAL A 187 10.08 -5.15 4.48
CA VAL A 187 8.77 -4.53 4.17
C VAL A 187 7.77 -4.96 5.22
N LEU A 188 7.18 -4.00 5.93
CA LEU A 188 6.28 -4.26 7.04
C LEU A 188 5.02 -3.38 6.96
N PHE A 189 3.87 -3.99 7.24
CA PHE A 189 2.59 -3.32 7.41
C PHE A 189 2.25 -3.24 8.90
N PRO A 190 2.42 -2.07 9.54
CA PRO A 190 2.32 -1.95 11.01
C PRO A 190 0.90 -2.09 11.53
N GLU A 191 -0.10 -2.11 10.67
CA GLU A 191 -1.50 -2.37 11.03
C GLU A 191 -1.75 -3.84 11.37
N CYS A 192 -0.88 -4.76 10.92
CA CYS A 192 -1.01 -6.23 11.06
C CYS A 192 -2.30 -6.82 10.43
N THR A 193 -3.10 -6.01 9.79
CA THR A 193 -4.31 -6.35 9.03
C THR A 193 -4.51 -5.28 7.96
N ARG A 194 -5.43 -5.49 7.00
CA ARG A 194 -5.81 -4.42 6.06
C ARG A 194 -6.47 -3.28 6.79
N THR A 195 -6.22 -2.05 6.33
CA THR A 195 -6.86 -0.83 6.84
C THR A 195 -8.37 -1.03 6.91
N ALA A 196 -8.98 -0.59 7.99
CA ALA A 196 -10.43 -0.70 8.18
C ALA A 196 -11.18 0.21 7.19
N ASP A 197 -12.49 -0.06 7.00
CA ASP A 197 -13.32 0.67 6.02
C ASP A 197 -13.51 2.16 6.37
N ASP A 198 -13.19 2.56 7.61
CA ASP A 198 -13.15 3.97 8.04
C ASP A 198 -11.92 4.73 7.53
N GLY A 199 -10.99 4.05 6.85
CA GLY A 199 -9.76 4.62 6.31
C GLY A 199 -8.71 4.99 7.36
N VAL A 200 -8.97 4.77 8.64
CA VAL A 200 -8.05 5.15 9.73
C VAL A 200 -6.92 4.14 9.86
N VAL A 201 -5.68 4.60 9.69
CA VAL A 201 -4.47 3.78 9.83
C VAL A 201 -4.15 3.57 11.31
N ARG A 202 -4.30 2.34 11.79
CA ARG A 202 -4.06 1.97 13.19
C ARG A 202 -2.74 1.26 13.35
N LEU A 203 -1.70 2.00 13.72
CA LEU A 203 -0.33 1.49 13.82
C LEU A 203 -0.09 0.76 15.15
N ARG A 204 0.48 -0.44 15.06
CA ARG A 204 1.07 -1.16 16.20
C ARG A 204 2.53 -0.74 16.37
N ARG A 205 3.02 -0.76 17.61
CA ARG A 205 4.39 -0.30 17.97
C ARG A 205 5.52 -1.19 17.43
N GLY A 206 5.23 -2.38 16.90
CA GLY A 206 6.24 -3.35 16.43
C GLY A 206 7.22 -2.77 15.41
N ALA A 207 6.74 -2.04 14.41
CA ALA A 207 7.59 -1.39 13.41
C ALA A 207 8.57 -0.38 14.04
N ALA A 208 8.08 0.44 14.98
CA ALA A 208 8.91 1.41 15.68
C ALA A 208 9.93 0.74 16.60
N HIS A 209 9.56 -0.34 17.30
CA HIS A 209 10.51 -1.12 18.09
C HIS A 209 11.62 -1.73 17.24
N ILE A 210 11.29 -2.29 16.05
CA ILE A 210 12.27 -2.81 15.13
C ILE A 210 13.21 -1.69 14.70
N ALA A 211 12.69 -0.56 14.21
CA ALA A 211 13.49 0.56 13.72
C ALA A 211 14.45 1.12 14.78
N VAL A 212 13.92 1.40 16.00
CA VAL A 212 14.71 1.97 17.11
C VAL A 212 15.78 1.00 17.59
N ARG A 213 15.44 -0.28 17.78
CA ARG A 213 16.40 -1.30 18.25
C ARG A 213 17.46 -1.65 17.23
N SER A 214 17.12 -1.59 15.93
CA SER A 214 18.08 -1.85 14.83
C SER A 214 18.87 -0.61 14.45
N ARG A 215 18.46 0.58 14.90
CA ARG A 215 18.98 1.88 14.44
C ARG A 215 19.01 1.98 12.91
N CYS A 216 18.04 1.34 12.25
CA CYS A 216 17.96 1.30 10.80
C CYS A 216 17.10 2.45 10.27
N THR A 217 17.45 2.96 9.11
CA THR A 217 16.64 3.95 8.41
C THR A 217 15.26 3.38 8.07
N LEU A 218 14.21 4.15 8.36
CA LEU A 218 12.82 3.82 8.09
C LEU A 218 12.32 4.64 6.90
N LEU A 219 11.81 3.98 5.86
CA LEU A 219 11.14 4.62 4.72
C LEU A 219 9.62 4.49 4.87
N PRO A 220 8.90 5.57 5.16
CA PRO A 220 7.45 5.54 5.14
C PRO A 220 6.94 5.55 3.70
N VAL A 221 5.97 4.67 3.41
CA VAL A 221 5.33 4.55 2.10
C VAL A 221 3.83 4.68 2.26
N THR A 222 3.20 5.53 1.46
CA THR A 222 1.73 5.60 1.36
C THR A 222 1.23 4.83 0.14
N ILE A 223 0.16 4.07 0.34
CA ILE A 223 -0.57 3.35 -0.70
C ILE A 223 -2.01 3.85 -0.68
N GLU A 224 -2.44 4.44 -1.78
CA GLU A 224 -3.73 5.11 -1.91
C GLU A 224 -4.50 4.53 -3.09
N PHE A 225 -5.80 4.31 -2.90
CA PHE A 225 -6.72 3.84 -3.94
C PHE A 225 -7.85 4.84 -4.09
N SER A 226 -8.14 5.30 -5.31
CA SER A 226 -9.29 6.19 -5.57
C SER A 226 -10.64 5.49 -5.38
N GLU A 227 -10.68 4.16 -5.50
CA GLU A 227 -11.85 3.31 -5.31
C GLU A 227 -11.46 2.09 -4.49
N PRO A 228 -12.30 1.60 -3.58
CA PRO A 228 -12.01 0.41 -2.78
C PRO A 228 -11.76 -0.82 -3.68
N LEU A 229 -10.55 -1.37 -3.64
CA LEU A 229 -10.15 -2.58 -4.36
C LEU A 229 -9.60 -3.60 -3.39
N LEU A 230 -10.22 -4.78 -3.33
CA LEU A 230 -9.76 -5.92 -2.51
C LEU A 230 -9.52 -5.54 -1.04
N THR A 231 -10.38 -4.64 -0.50
CA THR A 231 -10.38 -4.28 0.91
C THR A 231 -10.82 -5.46 1.79
N LYS A 232 -10.76 -5.33 3.10
CA LYS A 232 -11.04 -6.43 4.04
C LYS A 232 -12.42 -7.05 3.84
N ASN A 233 -13.44 -6.23 3.53
CA ASN A 233 -14.84 -6.65 3.41
C ASN A 233 -15.34 -6.68 1.96
N SER A 234 -14.48 -6.38 0.98
CA SER A 234 -14.87 -6.41 -0.43
C SER A 234 -14.95 -7.84 -0.98
N ARG A 235 -15.84 -8.05 -1.95
CA ARG A 235 -15.94 -9.31 -2.70
C ARG A 235 -14.76 -9.40 -3.68
N TRP A 236 -13.87 -10.36 -3.49
CA TRP A 236 -12.64 -10.51 -4.27
C TRP A 236 -12.88 -10.74 -5.78
N TRP A 237 -14.06 -11.23 -6.16
CA TRP A 237 -14.44 -11.49 -7.56
C TRP A 237 -15.13 -10.32 -8.25
N LEU A 238 -15.43 -9.24 -7.52
CA LEU A 238 -16.17 -8.11 -8.02
C LEU A 238 -15.29 -6.87 -8.11
N ALA A 239 -15.01 -6.43 -9.34
CA ALA A 239 -14.25 -5.20 -9.57
C ALA A 239 -15.04 -3.94 -9.17
N PRO A 240 -14.38 -2.86 -8.76
CA PRO A 240 -15.00 -1.57 -8.52
C PRO A 240 -15.79 -1.05 -9.75
N LYS A 241 -16.78 -0.19 -9.52
CA LYS A 241 -17.58 0.42 -10.61
C LYS A 241 -16.71 1.25 -11.55
N VAL A 242 -15.76 1.98 -10.97
CA VAL A 242 -14.77 2.77 -11.70
C VAL A 242 -13.41 2.11 -11.59
N ARG A 243 -12.54 2.24 -12.60
CA ARG A 243 -11.16 1.77 -12.57
C ARG A 243 -10.41 2.51 -11.47
N PRO A 244 -9.83 1.81 -10.48
CA PRO A 244 -9.07 2.46 -9.43
C PRO A 244 -7.78 3.06 -9.95
N SER A 245 -7.49 4.30 -9.57
CA SER A 245 -6.15 4.85 -9.59
C SER A 245 -5.45 4.47 -8.29
N VAL A 246 -4.26 3.91 -8.40
CA VAL A 246 -3.42 3.46 -7.29
C VAL A 246 -2.16 4.30 -7.26
N ARG A 247 -1.88 4.92 -6.13
CA ARG A 247 -0.66 5.71 -5.94
C ARG A 247 0.18 5.09 -4.83
N VAL A 248 1.41 4.78 -5.14
CA VAL A 248 2.39 4.25 -4.19
C VAL A 248 3.54 5.24 -4.10
N ARG A 249 3.70 5.87 -2.93
CA ARG A 249 4.68 6.94 -2.74
C ARG A 249 5.61 6.65 -1.57
N GLY A 250 6.91 6.57 -1.86
CA GLY A 250 7.96 6.63 -0.84
C GLY A 250 8.23 8.08 -0.46
N HIS A 251 8.34 8.33 0.83
CA HIS A 251 8.55 9.68 1.39
C HIS A 251 9.97 9.85 1.91
N ALA A 252 10.25 10.97 2.59
CA ALA A 252 11.55 11.19 3.21
C ALA A 252 11.85 10.11 4.25
N ALA A 253 13.05 9.57 4.20
CA ALA A 253 13.50 8.56 5.14
C ALA A 253 13.62 9.16 6.55
N ILE A 254 13.27 8.38 7.56
CA ILE A 254 13.28 8.76 8.97
C ILE A 254 14.45 8.04 9.64
N ASP A 255 15.32 8.80 10.32
CA ASP A 255 16.31 8.24 11.23
C ASP A 255 15.65 8.01 12.61
N PRO A 256 15.49 6.76 13.08
CA PRO A 256 14.92 6.51 14.40
C PRO A 256 15.81 7.00 15.56
N GLY A 257 17.09 7.29 15.31
CA GLY A 257 18.01 7.86 16.28
C GLY A 257 17.53 9.21 16.86
N GLN A 258 16.81 10.02 16.06
CA GLN A 258 16.25 11.29 16.52
C GLN A 258 15.23 11.16 17.66
N PHE A 259 14.66 9.96 17.87
CA PHE A 259 13.70 9.69 18.95
C PHE A 259 14.37 9.11 20.22
N LEU A 260 15.67 8.79 20.16
CA LEU A 260 16.48 8.26 21.28
C LEU A 260 17.19 9.38 22.08
N LYS A 261 16.82 10.64 21.89
CA LYS A 261 17.41 11.77 22.61
C LYS A 261 17.11 11.67 24.11
N ASP A 262 18.01 12.29 24.93
CA ASP A 262 17.85 12.49 26.37
C ASP A 262 17.79 11.18 27.20
N ASP A 263 18.65 10.21 26.90
CA ASP A 263 18.73 8.92 27.62
C ASP A 263 17.40 8.21 27.79
N CYS A 264 16.45 8.45 26.87
CA CYS A 264 15.14 7.83 26.95
C CYS A 264 15.21 6.33 26.65
N SER A 265 14.32 5.57 27.32
CA SER A 265 14.23 4.14 27.07
C SER A 265 13.81 3.84 25.61
N VAL A 266 14.25 2.70 25.07
CA VAL A 266 13.83 2.20 23.75
C VAL A 266 12.31 2.17 23.60
N SER A 267 11.58 1.85 24.67
CA SER A 267 10.12 1.82 24.65
C SER A 267 9.50 3.20 24.48
N LEU A 268 10.09 4.23 25.10
CA LEU A 268 9.64 5.61 24.94
C LEU A 268 9.96 6.13 23.53
N ALA A 269 11.15 5.86 23.02
CA ALA A 269 11.54 6.21 21.66
C ALA A 269 10.61 5.54 20.61
N ALA A 270 10.29 4.25 20.79
CA ALA A 270 9.35 3.55 19.91
C ALA A 270 7.92 4.12 20.00
N ARG A 271 7.49 4.58 21.17
CA ARG A 271 6.20 5.28 21.33
C ARG A 271 6.19 6.60 20.54
N ARG A 272 7.23 7.43 20.71
CA ARG A 272 7.39 8.72 20.00
C ARG A 272 7.41 8.51 18.49
N LEU A 273 8.19 7.55 18.00
CA LEU A 273 8.22 7.22 16.56
C LEU A 273 6.87 6.71 16.05
N THR A 274 6.14 5.90 16.86
CA THR A 274 4.80 5.43 16.46
C THR A 274 3.83 6.59 16.34
N GLU A 275 3.87 7.56 17.25
CA GLU A 275 3.01 8.75 17.19
C GLU A 275 3.35 9.61 15.97
N HIS A 276 4.63 9.88 15.73
CA HIS A 276 5.10 10.57 14.53
C HIS A 276 4.60 9.89 13.24
N LEU A 277 4.66 8.56 13.16
CA LEU A 277 4.12 7.82 12.00
C LEU A 277 2.60 7.93 11.89
N ARG A 278 1.86 7.96 13.01
CA ARG A 278 0.40 8.18 12.98
C ARG A 278 0.04 9.54 12.43
N GLU A 279 0.67 10.59 12.91
CA GLU A 279 0.50 11.95 12.42
C GLU A 279 0.84 12.01 10.94
N PHE A 280 1.98 11.45 10.54
CA PHE A 280 2.42 11.36 9.15
C PHE A 280 1.35 10.71 8.24
N TYR A 281 0.87 9.51 8.57
CA TYR A 281 -0.14 8.84 7.74
C TYR A 281 -1.48 9.57 7.78
N SER A 282 -1.87 10.12 8.93
CA SER A 282 -3.08 10.92 9.03
C SER A 282 -3.02 12.16 8.14
N ASP A 283 -1.89 12.85 8.07
CA ASP A 283 -1.70 14.02 7.22
C ASP A 283 -1.70 13.63 5.73
N LYS A 284 -0.89 12.64 5.36
CA LYS A 284 -0.70 12.27 3.94
C LYS A 284 -1.93 11.61 3.31
N LEU A 285 -2.72 10.87 4.08
CA LEU A 285 -3.89 10.16 3.56
C LEU A 285 -5.19 10.99 3.63
N LYS A 286 -5.27 12.06 4.44
CA LYS A 286 -6.40 13.00 4.47
C LYS A 286 -6.59 13.82 3.19
N VAL A 287 -5.55 13.95 2.38
CA VAL A 287 -5.56 14.75 1.14
C VAL A 287 -6.45 14.13 0.04
N MET A 288 -6.95 12.90 0.23
CA MET A 288 -7.86 12.25 -0.71
C MET A 288 -9.26 12.00 -0.14
N GLU A 289 -9.86 12.95 0.57
CA GLU A 289 -11.32 12.89 0.76
C GLU A 289 -11.98 12.88 -0.64
N PRO A 290 -12.84 11.90 -0.95
CA PRO A 290 -13.65 11.99 -2.15
C PRO A 290 -14.50 13.27 -2.06
N PRO A 291 -14.82 13.93 -3.18
CA PRO A 291 -15.68 15.10 -3.16
C PRO A 291 -16.94 14.75 -2.38
N ARG A 292 -17.23 15.51 -1.33
CA ARG A 292 -18.42 15.35 -0.48
C ARG A 292 -19.61 15.23 -1.41
N ARG A 293 -20.28 14.08 -1.39
CA ARG A 293 -21.60 13.98 -2.03
C ARG A 293 -22.47 15.01 -1.34
N GLY A 294 -22.89 16.02 -2.09
CA GLY A 294 -23.88 16.97 -1.60
C GLY A 294 -25.11 16.24 -1.06
N PRO A 295 -25.83 16.82 -0.11
CA PRO A 295 -27.03 16.21 0.43
C PRO A 295 -28.01 15.91 -0.71
N THR A 296 -28.53 14.68 -0.69
CA THR A 296 -29.59 14.18 -1.58
C THR A 296 -30.89 14.90 -1.31
#